data_4967d1a8d5d454e536470f7ee25c7999
#
_entry.id   4967d1a8d5d454e536470f7ee25c7999
#
_cell.length_a   1.000
_cell.length_b   1.000
_cell.length_c   1.000
_cell.angle_alpha   90.00
_cell.angle_beta   90.00
_cell.angle_gamma   90.00
#
_symmetry.space_group_name_H-M   'P 1'
#
loop_
_entity.id
_entity.type
_entity.pdbx_description
1 polymer ?
#
loop_
_entity_poly.entity_id
_entity_poly.type
_entity_poly.pdbx_seq_one_letter_code
_entity_poly.pdbx_strand_id
1 'polypeptide(L)'
;MLKPAIMYKDEIKKQMQKYFYTDDMMYEVGELDNYVPEIADEPDRYCFQYAIVDSNEKLIGYLAYAIDWHASCAYNFGLFSFDRGNPIVGKELFGKMEELVHKFHRIEWRMVGGNPVEKSYDRFCAKYNGTKHILKDAFKDRNCEYRDYIIYEIINEENK
;
A
#
# COMPACT_ATOMS: atom_id res chain seq x y z
N MET A 1 -4.14 -6.17 13.16
CA MET A 1 -3.02 -7.16 13.19
C MET A 1 -2.80 -7.70 11.80
N LEU A 2 -1.53 -7.83 11.38
CA LEU A 2 -1.17 -8.44 10.09
C LEU A 2 -1.11 -9.95 10.22
N LYS A 3 -1.75 -10.66 9.29
CA LYS A 3 -1.66 -12.12 9.12
C LYS A 3 -1.32 -12.45 7.66
N PRO A 4 -0.70 -13.60 7.36
CA PRO A 4 -0.44 -14.00 5.98
C PRO A 4 -1.73 -13.99 5.15
N ALA A 5 -1.70 -13.37 3.96
CA ALA A 5 -2.90 -13.20 3.12
C ALA A 5 -3.52 -14.53 2.70
N ILE A 6 -2.70 -15.58 2.55
CA ILE A 6 -3.17 -16.92 2.17
C ILE A 6 -4.24 -17.47 3.12
N MET A 7 -4.19 -17.13 4.40
CA MET A 7 -5.19 -17.57 5.39
C MET A 7 -6.58 -16.96 5.16
N TYR A 8 -6.67 -15.88 4.37
CA TYR A 8 -7.87 -15.11 4.08
C TYR A 8 -8.10 -14.96 2.57
N LYS A 9 -7.49 -15.83 1.75
CA LYS A 9 -7.47 -15.74 0.28
C LYS A 9 -8.85 -15.52 -0.32
N ASP A 10 -9.82 -16.35 0.04
CA ASP A 10 -11.18 -16.29 -0.51
C ASP A 10 -11.95 -15.05 -0.02
N GLU A 11 -11.73 -14.64 1.23
CA GLU A 11 -12.35 -13.45 1.81
C GLU A 11 -11.80 -12.18 1.16
N ILE A 12 -10.46 -12.09 0.97
CA ILE A 12 -9.81 -10.98 0.27
C ILE A 12 -10.38 -10.89 -1.13
N LYS A 13 -10.39 -11.98 -1.90
CA LYS A 13 -10.94 -12.02 -3.25
C LYS A 13 -12.39 -11.54 -3.30
N LYS A 14 -13.23 -11.98 -2.38
CA LYS A 14 -14.64 -11.58 -2.29
C LYS A 14 -14.80 -10.10 -1.99
N GLN A 15 -13.98 -9.53 -1.08
CA GLN A 15 -14.01 -8.11 -0.76
C GLN A 15 -13.50 -7.27 -1.93
N MET A 16 -12.41 -7.68 -2.58
CA MET A 16 -11.86 -7.02 -3.76
C MET A 16 -12.85 -6.97 -4.92
N GLN A 17 -13.54 -8.07 -5.19
CA GLN A 17 -14.59 -8.11 -6.23
C GLN A 17 -15.70 -7.10 -5.99
N LYS A 18 -16.11 -6.89 -4.73
CA LYS A 18 -17.10 -5.84 -4.39
C LYS A 18 -16.51 -4.45 -4.60
N TYR A 19 -15.26 -4.24 -4.18
CA TYR A 19 -14.58 -2.97 -4.24
C TYR A 19 -14.26 -2.52 -5.66
N PHE A 20 -13.98 -3.47 -6.55
CA PHE A 20 -13.62 -3.23 -7.95
C PHE A 20 -14.66 -2.39 -8.71
N TYR A 21 -15.94 -2.48 -8.34
CA TYR A 21 -17.02 -1.73 -8.96
C TYR A 21 -17.33 -0.39 -8.28
N THR A 22 -16.54 0.01 -7.29
CA THR A 22 -16.69 1.32 -6.62
C THR A 22 -15.79 2.38 -7.26
N ASP A 23 -16.16 3.65 -7.10
CA ASP A 23 -15.34 4.78 -7.58
C ASP A 23 -14.00 4.89 -6.85
N ASP A 24 -13.91 4.25 -5.70
CA ASP A 24 -12.74 4.29 -4.82
C ASP A 24 -11.52 3.57 -5.40
N MET A 25 -11.74 2.66 -6.37
CA MET A 25 -10.66 1.97 -7.09
C MET A 25 -9.69 2.93 -7.80
N MET A 26 -10.10 4.16 -8.09
CA MET A 26 -9.21 5.13 -8.73
C MET A 26 -8.02 5.53 -7.85
N TYR A 27 -8.08 5.29 -6.54
CA TYR A 27 -6.99 5.61 -5.62
C TYR A 27 -5.99 4.46 -5.43
N GLU A 28 -6.28 3.29 -5.97
CA GLU A 28 -5.43 2.13 -5.81
C GLU A 28 -4.36 2.10 -6.89
N VAL A 29 -3.12 1.94 -6.47
CA VAL A 29 -1.93 1.90 -7.31
C VAL A 29 -0.96 0.82 -6.81
N GLY A 30 0.09 0.60 -7.53
CA GLY A 30 1.11 -0.37 -7.17
C GLY A 30 0.68 -1.79 -7.51
N GLU A 31 0.91 -2.73 -6.63
CA GLU A 31 0.56 -4.14 -6.84
C GLU A 31 -0.94 -4.36 -7.11
N LEU A 32 -1.76 -3.40 -6.70
CA LEU A 32 -3.21 -3.45 -6.86
C LEU A 32 -3.70 -2.80 -8.15
N ASP A 33 -2.81 -2.45 -9.05
CA ASP A 33 -3.06 -1.68 -10.26
C ASP A 33 -4.18 -2.27 -11.12
N ASN A 34 -5.39 -1.84 -10.87
CA ASN A 34 -6.65 -2.20 -11.53
C ASN A 34 -7.07 -3.68 -11.50
N TYR A 35 -6.44 -4.52 -10.71
CA TYR A 35 -6.73 -5.95 -10.64
C TYR A 35 -7.01 -6.44 -9.22
N VAL A 36 -7.80 -7.50 -9.13
CA VAL A 36 -7.86 -8.30 -7.90
C VAL A 36 -6.51 -8.99 -7.73
N PRO A 37 -5.79 -8.76 -6.63
CA PRO A 37 -4.47 -9.33 -6.46
C PRO A 37 -4.53 -10.86 -6.47
N GLU A 38 -3.56 -11.47 -7.10
CA GLU A 38 -3.34 -12.90 -7.00
C GLU A 38 -2.62 -13.17 -5.67
N ILE A 39 -3.28 -13.91 -4.77
CA ILE A 39 -2.69 -14.31 -3.50
C ILE A 39 -1.87 -15.56 -3.72
N ALA A 40 -0.56 -15.46 -3.49
CA ALA A 40 0.37 -16.57 -3.61
C ALA A 40 0.03 -17.72 -2.64
N ASP A 41 0.10 -18.96 -3.13
CA ASP A 41 -0.13 -20.16 -2.31
C ASP A 41 1.08 -20.54 -1.48
N GLU A 42 2.27 -20.09 -1.89
CA GLU A 42 3.54 -20.31 -1.20
C GLU A 42 4.20 -18.98 -0.84
N PRO A 43 5.01 -18.94 0.23
CA PRO A 43 5.77 -17.74 0.58
C PRO A 43 6.69 -17.30 -0.57
N ASP A 44 6.62 -16.03 -0.92
CA ASP A 44 7.53 -15.40 -1.86
C ASP A 44 8.52 -14.49 -1.08
N ARG A 45 9.77 -14.47 -1.51
CA ARG A 45 10.79 -13.60 -0.93
C ARG A 45 10.83 -12.20 -1.55
N TYR A 46 10.11 -11.98 -2.63
CA TYR A 46 10.05 -10.70 -3.33
C TYR A 46 8.74 -9.96 -3.11
N CYS A 47 7.64 -10.68 -2.91
CA CYS A 47 6.31 -10.11 -2.72
C CYS A 47 5.73 -10.57 -1.37
N PHE A 48 5.31 -9.61 -0.56
CA PHE A 48 4.78 -9.85 0.78
C PHE A 48 3.32 -9.41 0.84
N GLN A 49 2.45 -10.33 1.20
CA GLN A 49 1.00 -10.13 1.16
C GLN A 49 0.39 -10.45 2.53
N TYR A 50 -0.40 -9.51 3.05
CA TYR A 50 -1.00 -9.59 4.38
C TYR A 50 -2.49 -9.27 4.36
N ALA A 51 -3.25 -10.04 5.11
CA ALA A 51 -4.57 -9.66 5.58
C ALA A 51 -4.43 -8.74 6.81
N ILE A 52 -5.18 -7.67 6.86
CA ILE A 52 -5.33 -6.84 8.06
C ILE A 52 -6.61 -7.29 8.76
N VAL A 53 -6.49 -7.75 9.99
CA VAL A 53 -7.62 -8.23 10.78
C VAL A 53 -7.79 -7.45 12.08
N ASP A 54 -9.03 -7.36 12.56
CA ASP A 54 -9.35 -6.78 13.85
C ASP A 54 -9.11 -7.76 15.03
N SER A 55 -9.53 -7.40 16.24
CA SER A 55 -9.41 -8.24 17.44
C SER A 55 -10.28 -9.50 17.40
N ASN A 56 -11.29 -9.54 16.55
CA ASN A 56 -12.20 -10.68 16.36
C ASN A 56 -11.82 -11.53 15.16
N GLU A 57 -10.61 -11.32 14.61
CA GLU A 57 -10.10 -11.99 13.40
C GLU A 57 -10.89 -11.69 12.13
N LYS A 58 -11.75 -10.66 12.14
CA LYS A 58 -12.48 -10.21 10.95
C LYS A 58 -11.54 -9.48 10.00
N LEU A 59 -11.58 -9.83 8.73
CA LEU A 59 -10.84 -9.15 7.67
C LEU A 59 -11.34 -7.70 7.50
N ILE A 60 -10.44 -6.72 7.65
CA ILE A 60 -10.73 -5.28 7.53
C ILE A 60 -9.87 -4.58 6.49
N GLY A 61 -8.85 -5.26 5.94
CA GLY A 61 -8.01 -4.70 4.89
C GLY A 61 -7.02 -5.71 4.33
N TYR A 62 -6.31 -5.27 3.30
CA TYR A 62 -5.22 -6.01 2.65
C TYR A 62 -4.04 -5.08 2.46
N LEU A 63 -2.83 -5.55 2.70
CA LEU A 63 -1.57 -4.85 2.51
C LEU A 63 -0.60 -5.74 1.76
N ALA A 64 0.03 -5.19 0.73
CA ALA A 64 1.10 -5.85 0.02
C ALA A 64 2.26 -4.88 -0.28
N TYR A 65 3.45 -5.42 -0.48
CA TYR A 65 4.61 -4.70 -0.96
C TYR A 65 5.63 -5.67 -1.56
N ALA A 66 6.54 -5.14 -2.37
CA ALA A 66 7.62 -5.89 -2.97
C ALA A 66 8.98 -5.46 -2.38
N ILE A 67 9.98 -6.34 -2.49
CA ILE A 67 11.36 -6.08 -2.09
C ILE A 67 12.29 -6.32 -3.28
N ASP A 68 13.08 -5.30 -3.61
CA ASP A 68 14.29 -5.46 -4.41
C ASP A 68 15.49 -5.61 -3.46
N TRP A 69 16.00 -6.84 -3.36
CA TRP A 69 17.11 -7.16 -2.49
C TRP A 69 18.45 -6.58 -2.97
N HIS A 70 18.62 -6.38 -4.28
CA HIS A 70 19.84 -5.80 -4.85
C HIS A 70 19.92 -4.30 -4.58
N ALA A 71 18.79 -3.63 -4.71
CA ALA A 71 18.68 -2.19 -4.41
C ALA A 71 18.45 -1.89 -2.92
N SER A 72 18.30 -2.92 -2.07
CA SER A 72 17.85 -2.75 -0.68
C SER A 72 16.63 -1.84 -0.57
N CYS A 73 15.61 -2.11 -1.40
CA CYS A 73 14.45 -1.25 -1.56
C CYS A 73 13.15 -2.00 -1.30
N ALA A 74 12.28 -1.45 -0.45
CA ALA A 74 10.89 -1.87 -0.33
C ALA A 74 10.02 -0.91 -1.17
N TYR A 75 9.22 -1.46 -2.07
CA TYR A 75 8.46 -0.68 -3.05
C TYR A 75 7.11 -1.33 -3.38
N ASN A 76 6.36 -0.72 -4.30
CA ASN A 76 5.10 -1.23 -4.83
C ASN A 76 4.06 -1.55 -3.74
N PHE A 77 3.92 -0.62 -2.79
CA PHE A 77 2.93 -0.78 -1.72
C PHE A 77 1.51 -0.70 -2.27
N GLY A 78 0.71 -1.70 -1.93
CA GLY A 78 -0.72 -1.73 -2.16
C GLY A 78 -1.48 -1.85 -0.85
N LEU A 79 -2.46 -0.97 -0.62
CA LEU A 79 -3.32 -1.00 0.56
C LEU A 79 -4.78 -0.95 0.15
N PHE A 80 -5.56 -1.92 0.62
CA PHE A 80 -7.02 -1.88 0.59
C PHE A 80 -7.59 -1.80 2.00
N SER A 81 -8.48 -0.83 2.22
CA SER A 81 -9.30 -0.78 3.43
C SER A 81 -10.71 -1.26 3.10
N PHE A 82 -11.12 -2.38 3.66
CA PHE A 82 -12.48 -2.89 3.55
C PHE A 82 -13.42 -2.32 4.61
N ASP A 83 -12.85 -1.58 5.58
CA ASP A 83 -13.55 -0.89 6.66
C ASP A 83 -12.99 0.53 6.76
N ARG A 84 -13.53 1.44 5.93
CA ARG A 84 -13.06 2.82 5.84
C ARG A 84 -13.25 3.56 7.15
N GLY A 85 -12.22 4.33 7.49
CA GLY A 85 -12.16 5.06 8.75
C GLY A 85 -11.73 4.21 9.95
N ASN A 86 -11.50 2.91 9.77
CA ASN A 86 -10.98 2.07 10.84
C ASN A 86 -9.49 2.40 11.09
N PRO A 87 -9.14 2.91 12.28
CA PRO A 87 -7.77 3.36 12.57
C PRO A 87 -6.77 2.19 12.60
N ILE A 88 -7.23 0.96 12.77
CA ILE A 88 -6.36 -0.23 12.77
C ILE A 88 -5.68 -0.38 11.42
N VAL A 89 -6.38 -0.14 10.30
CA VAL A 89 -5.82 -0.27 8.95
C VAL A 89 -4.62 0.67 8.77
N GLY A 90 -4.79 1.95 9.14
CA GLY A 90 -3.70 2.93 9.08
C GLY A 90 -2.54 2.60 10.01
N LYS A 91 -2.85 2.14 11.25
CA LYS A 91 -1.83 1.72 12.23
C LYS A 91 -0.96 0.57 11.70
N GLU A 92 -1.57 -0.44 11.10
CA GLU A 92 -0.83 -1.61 10.56
C GLU A 92 0.00 -1.21 9.34
N LEU A 93 -0.52 -0.36 8.45
CA LEU A 93 0.24 0.18 7.32
C LEU A 93 1.48 0.94 7.79
N PHE A 94 1.30 2.00 8.60
CA PHE A 94 2.41 2.84 9.00
C PHE A 94 3.39 2.11 9.91
N GLY A 95 2.91 1.18 10.75
CA GLY A 95 3.78 0.30 11.55
C GLY A 95 4.67 -0.58 10.66
N LYS A 96 4.11 -1.15 9.58
CA LYS A 96 4.90 -1.93 8.63
C LYS A 96 5.87 -1.06 7.83
N MET A 97 5.45 0.11 7.37
CA MET A 97 6.33 1.04 6.68
C MET A 97 7.50 1.49 7.57
N GLU A 98 7.25 1.76 8.86
CA GLU A 98 8.28 2.12 9.83
C GLU A 98 9.31 0.99 10.03
N GLU A 99 8.85 -0.26 10.16
CA GLU A 99 9.73 -1.44 10.21
C GLU A 99 10.65 -1.50 8.97
N LEU A 100 10.08 -1.23 7.79
CA LEU A 100 10.81 -1.31 6.52
C LEU A 100 11.80 -0.13 6.35
N VAL A 101 11.48 1.08 6.81
CA VAL A 101 12.42 2.22 6.86
C VAL A 101 13.68 1.86 7.65
N HIS A 102 13.52 1.16 8.79
CA HIS A 102 14.65 0.74 9.61
C HIS A 102 15.42 -0.46 9.06
N LYS A 103 14.84 -1.20 8.13
CA LYS A 103 15.42 -2.43 7.59
C LYS A 103 16.10 -2.26 6.24
N PHE A 104 15.59 -1.38 5.39
CA PHE A 104 16.05 -1.19 4.02
C PHE A 104 16.68 0.17 3.84
N HIS A 105 17.59 0.27 2.87
CA HIS A 105 18.19 1.54 2.48
C HIS A 105 17.15 2.51 1.91
N ARG A 106 16.16 2.01 1.16
CA ARG A 106 15.13 2.82 0.50
C ARG A 106 13.76 2.22 0.69
N ILE A 107 12.76 3.09 0.90
CA ILE A 107 11.37 2.73 0.67
C ILE A 107 10.72 3.73 -0.28
N GLU A 108 9.85 3.24 -1.16
CA GLU A 108 9.04 4.11 -2.02
C GLU A 108 7.60 3.60 -2.10
N TRP A 109 6.67 4.53 -2.18
CA TRP A 109 5.26 4.22 -2.40
C TRP A 109 4.61 5.30 -3.25
N ARG A 110 3.45 4.99 -3.78
CA ARG A 110 2.78 5.81 -4.78
C ARG A 110 1.33 6.01 -4.41
N MET A 111 0.75 7.09 -4.94
CA MET A 111 -0.68 7.36 -4.81
C MET A 111 -1.18 8.30 -5.92
N VAL A 112 -2.48 8.27 -6.15
CA VAL A 112 -3.17 9.28 -6.99
C VAL A 112 -3.50 10.49 -6.12
N GLY A 113 -3.25 11.68 -6.64
CA GLY A 113 -3.54 12.95 -5.94
C GLY A 113 -5.01 13.08 -5.53
N GLY A 114 -5.24 13.65 -4.36
CA GLY A 114 -6.57 13.75 -3.76
C GLY A 114 -7.01 12.51 -2.97
N ASN A 115 -6.16 11.49 -2.86
CA ASN A 115 -6.42 10.35 -1.99
C ASN A 115 -6.54 10.82 -0.53
N PRO A 116 -7.58 10.42 0.21
CA PRO A 116 -7.77 10.82 1.62
C PRO A 116 -6.58 10.53 2.54
N VAL A 117 -5.72 9.57 2.19
CA VAL A 117 -4.53 9.19 2.97
C VAL A 117 -3.35 10.17 2.78
N GLU A 118 -3.40 11.08 1.80
CA GLU A 118 -2.29 11.96 1.40
C GLU A 118 -1.65 12.69 2.58
N LYS A 119 -2.46 13.34 3.42
CA LYS A 119 -1.97 14.05 4.62
C LYS A 119 -1.22 13.15 5.60
N SER A 120 -1.55 11.88 5.65
CA SER A 120 -0.87 10.90 6.52
C SER A 120 0.45 10.46 5.91
N TYR A 121 0.49 10.28 4.60
CA TYR A 121 1.73 10.02 3.86
C TYR A 121 2.69 11.22 3.92
N ASP A 122 2.20 12.45 3.75
CA ASP A 122 3.00 13.67 3.88
C ASP A 122 3.69 13.73 5.26
N ARG A 123 2.94 13.48 6.34
CA ARG A 123 3.48 13.45 7.71
C ARG A 123 4.49 12.33 7.92
N PHE A 124 4.21 11.15 7.40
CA PHE A 124 5.13 10.01 7.50
C PHE A 124 6.43 10.27 6.72
N CYS A 125 6.34 10.75 5.49
CA CYS A 125 7.47 11.12 4.67
C CYS A 125 8.35 12.19 5.36
N ALA A 126 7.72 13.25 5.86
CA ALA A 126 8.44 14.33 6.58
C ALA A 126 9.11 13.85 7.87
N LYS A 127 8.52 12.90 8.60
CA LYS A 127 9.13 12.29 9.82
C LYS A 127 10.50 11.70 9.56
N TYR A 128 10.72 11.16 8.36
CA TYR A 128 11.97 10.51 7.96
C TYR A 128 12.78 11.31 6.94
N ASN A 129 12.53 12.63 6.82
CA ASN A 129 13.20 13.52 5.85
C ASN A 129 13.09 13.01 4.40
N GLY A 130 12.01 12.33 4.07
CA GLY A 130 11.77 11.80 2.74
C GLY A 130 11.39 12.87 1.73
N THR A 131 11.31 12.48 0.47
CA THR A 131 10.99 13.34 -0.67
C THR A 131 9.63 12.96 -1.26
N LYS A 132 8.85 14.00 -1.61
CA LYS A 132 7.58 13.87 -2.35
C LYS A 132 7.78 14.38 -3.77
N HIS A 133 7.57 13.50 -4.75
CA HIS A 133 7.62 13.83 -6.17
C HIS A 133 6.20 13.89 -6.72
N ILE A 134 5.84 14.97 -7.41
CA ILE A 134 4.53 15.16 -8.01
C ILE A 134 4.69 15.13 -9.53
N LEU A 135 4.11 14.11 -10.16
CA LEU A 135 4.00 14.01 -11.60
C LEU A 135 2.64 14.58 -12.00
N LYS A 136 2.66 15.82 -12.48
CA LYS A 136 1.45 16.56 -12.79
C LYS A 136 0.68 15.89 -13.93
N ASP A 137 -0.65 15.77 -13.74
CA ASP A 137 -1.60 15.23 -14.74
C ASP A 137 -1.18 13.83 -15.30
N ALA A 138 -0.48 13.02 -14.50
CA ALA A 138 0.11 11.76 -14.96
C ALA A 138 -0.79 10.53 -14.78
N PHE A 139 -1.96 10.69 -14.13
CA PHE A 139 -2.94 9.64 -13.95
C PHE A 139 -4.27 10.05 -14.57
N LYS A 140 -4.88 9.19 -15.40
CA LYS A 140 -6.19 9.41 -15.98
C LYS A 140 -7.21 8.51 -15.29
N ASP A 141 -8.16 9.11 -14.59
CA ASP A 141 -9.19 8.37 -13.88
C ASP A 141 -10.29 7.81 -14.82
N ARG A 142 -11.24 7.06 -14.26
CA ARG A 142 -12.34 6.44 -15.02
C ARG A 142 -13.28 7.46 -15.67
N ASN A 143 -13.33 8.69 -15.15
CA ASN A 143 -14.12 9.79 -15.69
C ASN A 143 -13.38 10.55 -16.79
N CYS A 144 -12.19 10.06 -17.20
CA CYS A 144 -11.30 10.71 -18.13
C CYS A 144 -10.72 12.05 -17.63
N GLU A 145 -10.76 12.31 -16.32
CA GLU A 145 -10.11 13.44 -15.70
C GLU A 145 -8.65 13.12 -15.36
N TYR A 146 -7.76 14.10 -15.56
CA TYR A 146 -6.37 13.97 -15.21
C TYR A 146 -6.14 14.37 -13.75
N ARG A 147 -5.30 13.60 -13.06
CA ARG A 147 -4.89 13.81 -11.68
C ARG A 147 -3.38 13.69 -11.56
N ASP A 148 -2.84 14.29 -10.52
CA ASP A 148 -1.43 14.15 -10.20
C ASP A 148 -1.15 12.71 -9.73
N TYR A 149 0.00 12.19 -10.13
CA TYR A 149 0.53 10.93 -9.62
C TYR A 149 1.69 11.25 -8.68
N ILE A 150 1.60 10.78 -7.45
CA ILE A 150 2.51 11.18 -6.38
C ILE A 150 3.37 9.98 -6.00
N ILE A 151 4.68 10.20 -5.95
CA ILE A 151 5.65 9.21 -5.49
C ILE A 151 6.34 9.78 -4.25
N TYR A 152 6.37 8.98 -3.20
CA TYR A 152 7.14 9.27 -2.00
C TYR A 152 8.33 8.36 -1.93
N GLU A 153 9.46 8.87 -1.44
CA GLU A 153 10.63 8.06 -1.12
C GLU A 153 11.25 8.49 0.21
N ILE A 154 11.80 7.52 0.91
CA ILE A 154 12.64 7.72 2.09
C ILE A 154 13.94 6.96 1.85
N ILE A 155 15.07 7.63 2.06
CA ILE A 155 16.40 7.02 1.98
C ILE A 155 16.98 6.97 3.38
N ASN A 156 17.28 5.77 3.86
CA ASN A 156 17.96 5.56 5.14
C ASN A 156 19.46 5.33 4.90
N GLU A 157 20.25 6.36 5.14
CA GLU A 157 21.70 6.32 4.93
C GLU A 157 22.43 5.34 5.86
N GLU A 158 21.82 4.97 6.99
CA GLU A 158 22.41 4.02 7.96
C GLU A 158 22.38 2.57 7.44
N ASN A 159 21.54 2.28 6.42
CA ASN A 159 21.35 0.95 5.83
C ASN A 159 22.02 0.82 4.45
N LYS A 160 23.08 1.58 4.20
CA LYS A 160 23.89 1.46 2.98
C LYS A 160 24.71 0.19 2.93
#